data_01db7370a9b65127cf38efa618a9ed23
#
_entry.id   01db7370a9b65127cf38efa618a9ed23
#
_cell.length_a   1.000
_cell.length_b   1.000
_cell.length_c   1.000
_cell.angle_alpha   90.00
_cell.angle_beta   90.00
_cell.angle_gamma   90.00
#
_symmetry.space_group_name_H-M   'P 1'
#
loop_
_entity.id
_entity.type
_entity.pdbx_description
1 polymer ?
#
loop_
_entity_poly.entity_id
_entity_poly.type
_entity_poly.pdbx_seq_one_letter_code
_entity_poly.pdbx_strand_id
1 'polypeptide(L)'
;MKRASFVVSGAAAVTAAGMLPRLSAAAQTAARARRLPPLDVSLDRVTRTTVGLRPYRAGGFVLRAEGHDTKTIVHDYGHGGGGMSLSWGTALLALELAAQTQKRTAAVVGSGVIGLSTARVLQDAGFTVTIYARDVPPNTTSNMSGAQWTPTSLFEDDRVGVDFRAQYVRAATLAYRRYQTLLGEDYGVRWIENYDCHEDPVSPFLANTGARLVGGLYPEVVTYGPGRHPFPTRYATRFLTMLIEPNRYLRALQRDFLLRGGRTVIRSFADVGQMLAVDEPLIMNCTGLGAKTLFNDDQLEPVRGQLSVLAPQPSIDYMTLHGGRYMFPRSDGIVLGGTFQHGNSNLEPDETTVRTIVADHAAFFASMHDRS
;
A
#
# COMPACT_ATOMS: atom_id res chain seq x y z
N MET A 1 10.09 -17.58 69.67
CA MET A 1 9.72 -16.71 68.53
C MET A 1 10.90 -16.73 67.59
N LYS A 2 10.80 -17.53 66.53
CA LYS A 2 11.87 -17.74 65.51
C LYS A 2 11.60 -16.88 64.28
N ARG A 3 12.53 -16.02 63.94
CA ARG A 3 12.50 -15.23 62.64
C ARG A 3 12.94 -16.18 61.53
N ALA A 4 12.14 -16.28 60.49
CA ALA A 4 12.49 -16.95 59.25
C ALA A 4 13.10 -15.92 58.28
N SER A 5 14.33 -16.17 57.85
CA SER A 5 15.02 -15.39 56.81
C SER A 5 14.65 -15.97 55.45
N PHE A 6 14.10 -15.13 54.55
CA PHE A 6 13.91 -15.48 53.16
C PHE A 6 15.16 -15.11 52.35
N VAL A 7 15.73 -16.12 51.72
CA VAL A 7 16.85 -15.98 50.78
C VAL A 7 16.25 -15.64 49.41
N VAL A 8 16.60 -14.48 48.84
CA VAL A 8 16.26 -14.09 47.48
C VAL A 8 17.31 -14.69 46.55
N SER A 9 16.90 -15.70 45.77
CA SER A 9 17.74 -16.25 44.71
C SER A 9 17.66 -15.34 43.47
N GLY A 10 18.83 -14.90 43.02
CA GLY A 10 18.95 -14.04 41.83
C GLY A 10 18.55 -14.79 40.56
N ALA A 11 17.70 -14.14 39.78
CA ALA A 11 17.37 -14.55 38.41
C ALA A 11 18.49 -14.16 37.46
N ALA A 12 19.14 -15.14 36.86
CA ALA A 12 20.10 -14.93 35.78
C ALA A 12 19.33 -14.52 34.52
N ALA A 13 19.62 -13.32 34.01
CA ALA A 13 19.13 -12.85 32.71
C ALA A 13 19.82 -13.64 31.60
N VAL A 14 19.11 -14.52 30.94
CA VAL A 14 19.55 -15.18 29.72
C VAL A 14 19.29 -14.20 28.56
N THR A 15 20.33 -13.55 28.09
CA THR A 15 20.34 -12.79 26.83
C THR A 15 20.31 -13.78 25.67
N ALA A 16 19.13 -14.10 25.19
CA ALA A 16 18.97 -14.78 23.91
C ALA A 16 19.26 -13.81 22.77
N ALA A 17 20.52 -13.73 22.36
CA ALA A 17 20.89 -13.14 21.07
C ALA A 17 20.34 -14.02 19.96
N GLY A 18 19.17 -13.68 19.44
CA GLY A 18 18.55 -14.34 18.31
C GLY A 18 19.43 -14.22 17.08
N MET A 19 20.20 -15.25 16.76
CA MET A 19 20.82 -15.42 15.46
C MET A 19 19.70 -15.62 14.43
N LEU A 20 19.32 -14.55 13.71
CA LEU A 20 18.57 -14.69 12.48
C LEU A 20 19.42 -15.52 11.51
N PRO A 21 18.89 -16.59 10.89
CA PRO A 21 19.61 -17.32 9.90
C PRO A 21 19.95 -16.40 8.73
N ARG A 22 21.23 -16.13 8.52
CA ARG A 22 21.73 -15.55 7.28
C ARG A 22 21.45 -16.58 6.19
N LEU A 23 20.41 -16.37 5.40
CA LEU A 23 20.18 -17.10 4.17
C LEU A 23 21.43 -16.95 3.32
N SER A 24 22.18 -18.03 3.15
CA SER A 24 23.41 -18.05 2.36
C SER A 24 23.05 -17.78 0.91
N ALA A 25 23.56 -16.69 0.36
CA ALA A 25 23.39 -16.31 -1.05
C ALA A 25 23.90 -17.37 -2.05
N ALA A 26 24.67 -18.36 -1.61
CA ALA A 26 25.32 -19.33 -2.47
C ALA A 26 24.40 -20.48 -2.96
N ALA A 27 23.28 -20.77 -2.30
CA ALA A 27 22.42 -21.90 -2.68
C ALA A 27 21.34 -21.54 -3.73
N GLN A 28 21.15 -20.27 -4.04
CA GLN A 28 20.03 -19.78 -4.88
C GLN A 28 20.38 -19.58 -6.37
N THR A 29 21.65 -19.67 -6.75
CA THR A 29 22.11 -19.40 -8.13
C THR A 29 21.85 -20.51 -9.14
N ALA A 30 21.36 -21.67 -8.74
CA ALA A 30 21.14 -22.83 -9.61
C ALA A 30 19.69 -22.95 -10.14
N ALA A 31 18.72 -22.27 -9.55
CA ALA A 31 17.33 -22.33 -9.98
C ALA A 31 17.12 -21.55 -11.29
N ARG A 32 16.24 -22.06 -12.15
CA ARG A 32 15.76 -21.37 -13.36
C ARG A 32 14.33 -20.89 -13.13
N ALA A 33 13.99 -19.70 -13.63
CA ALA A 33 12.60 -19.24 -13.61
C ALA A 33 11.71 -20.20 -14.42
N ARG A 34 10.44 -20.32 -14.01
CA ARG A 34 9.44 -21.02 -14.80
C ARG A 34 9.24 -20.35 -16.16
N ARG A 35 8.65 -21.05 -17.11
CA ARG A 35 8.27 -20.45 -18.40
C ARG A 35 7.22 -19.36 -18.17
N LEU A 36 7.49 -18.17 -18.69
CA LEU A 36 6.63 -17.00 -18.59
C LEU A 36 6.25 -16.54 -20.00
N PRO A 37 4.96 -16.50 -20.36
CA PRO A 37 4.55 -15.99 -21.66
C PRO A 37 4.83 -14.48 -21.73
N PRO A 38 5.32 -13.96 -22.88
CA PRO A 38 5.45 -12.52 -23.06
C PRO A 38 4.07 -11.84 -23.12
N LEU A 39 3.99 -10.62 -22.59
CA LEU A 39 2.81 -9.80 -22.69
C LEU A 39 2.71 -9.19 -24.10
N ASP A 40 1.54 -9.26 -24.72
CA ASP A 40 1.25 -8.56 -25.97
C ASP A 40 0.85 -7.10 -25.67
N VAL A 41 1.71 -6.16 -26.09
CA VAL A 41 1.60 -4.73 -25.78
C VAL A 41 1.55 -3.91 -27.05
N SER A 42 0.45 -3.17 -27.23
CA SER A 42 0.28 -2.22 -28.33
C SER A 42 -0.69 -1.09 -27.94
N LEU A 43 -0.69 0.02 -28.66
CA LEU A 43 -1.56 1.15 -28.39
C LEU A 43 -3.04 0.83 -28.62
N ASP A 44 -3.37 0.02 -29.60
CA ASP A 44 -4.73 -0.41 -29.93
C ASP A 44 -5.33 -1.34 -28.86
N ARG A 45 -4.51 -1.92 -28.00
CA ARG A 45 -4.96 -2.69 -26.83
C ARG A 45 -5.27 -1.84 -25.61
N VAL A 46 -4.95 -0.55 -25.62
CA VAL A 46 -5.24 0.35 -24.50
C VAL A 46 -6.75 0.58 -24.43
N THR A 47 -7.38 0.10 -23.38
CA THR A 47 -8.83 0.24 -23.15
C THR A 47 -9.17 1.49 -22.35
N ARG A 48 -8.25 1.94 -21.48
CA ARG A 48 -8.41 3.16 -20.70
C ARG A 48 -7.07 3.68 -20.17
N THR A 49 -7.06 4.96 -19.84
CA THR A 49 -5.99 5.63 -19.11
C THR A 49 -6.55 6.11 -17.76
N THR A 50 -5.80 5.97 -16.70
CA THR A 50 -6.17 6.48 -15.39
C THR A 50 -5.10 7.39 -14.84
N VAL A 51 -5.51 8.45 -14.14
CA VAL A 51 -4.62 9.40 -13.46
C VAL A 51 -5.03 9.50 -12.00
N GLY A 52 -4.07 9.43 -11.09
CA GLY A 52 -4.31 9.58 -9.67
C GLY A 52 -3.23 10.42 -9.00
N LEU A 53 -3.60 11.08 -7.91
CA LEU A 53 -2.70 11.93 -7.13
C LEU A 53 -2.40 11.22 -5.81
N ARG A 54 -1.19 10.71 -5.67
CA ARG A 54 -0.73 10.10 -4.42
C ARG A 54 -0.57 11.21 -3.37
N PRO A 55 -1.13 11.06 -2.16
CA PRO A 55 -0.93 12.00 -1.06
C PRO A 55 0.44 11.75 -0.43
N TYR A 56 1.49 12.26 -1.06
CA TYR A 56 2.86 12.03 -0.66
C TYR A 56 3.32 13.00 0.42
N ARG A 57 4.13 12.51 1.33
CA ARG A 57 4.74 13.28 2.39
C ARG A 57 6.13 12.72 2.69
N ALA A 58 7.19 13.51 2.50
CA ALA A 58 8.57 13.06 2.67
C ALA A 58 8.84 12.53 4.09
N GLY A 59 8.20 13.09 5.11
CA GLY A 59 8.24 12.61 6.50
C GLY A 59 7.33 11.41 6.80
N GLY A 60 6.76 10.75 5.79
CA GLY A 60 5.86 9.60 5.95
C GLY A 60 4.44 9.98 6.35
N PHE A 61 3.60 8.96 6.58
CA PHE A 61 2.20 9.17 6.98
C PHE A 61 2.08 9.78 8.39
N VAL A 62 0.99 10.48 8.61
CA VAL A 62 0.62 11.05 9.91
C VAL A 62 -0.36 10.13 10.60
N LEU A 63 0.00 9.65 11.79
CA LEU A 63 -0.86 8.85 12.64
C LEU A 63 -0.72 9.33 14.10
N ARG A 64 -1.64 10.17 14.54
CA ARG A 64 -1.67 10.76 15.89
C ARG A 64 -3.07 11.21 16.28
N ALA A 65 -3.33 11.30 17.58
CA ALA A 65 -4.55 11.87 18.12
C ALA A 65 -4.33 13.34 18.53
N GLU A 66 -5.38 14.15 18.40
CA GLU A 66 -5.40 15.56 18.76
C GLU A 66 -6.74 15.90 19.43
N GLY A 67 -6.69 16.54 20.61
CA GLY A 67 -7.88 16.96 21.36
C GLY A 67 -8.39 18.33 20.91
N HIS A 68 -9.71 18.45 20.76
CA HIS A 68 -10.42 19.70 20.46
C HIS A 68 -11.65 19.80 21.36
N ASP A 69 -11.55 20.45 22.50
CA ASP A 69 -12.59 20.54 23.52
C ASP A 69 -13.20 19.18 23.87
N THR A 70 -14.44 18.93 23.49
CA THR A 70 -15.16 17.68 23.72
C THR A 70 -14.89 16.63 22.66
N LYS A 71 -14.20 16.98 21.56
CA LYS A 71 -13.92 16.09 20.43
C LYS A 71 -12.48 15.64 20.40
N THR A 72 -12.23 14.58 19.66
CA THR A 72 -10.88 14.09 19.36
C THR A 72 -10.78 13.82 17.88
N ILE A 73 -9.72 14.32 17.24
CA ILE A 73 -9.36 13.97 15.87
C ILE A 73 -8.21 12.96 15.93
N VAL A 74 -8.38 11.85 15.25
CA VAL A 74 -7.28 10.89 14.97
C VAL A 74 -6.91 11.04 13.50
N HIS A 75 -5.71 11.50 13.25
CA HIS A 75 -5.17 11.65 11.88
C HIS A 75 -4.65 10.31 11.36
N ASP A 76 -4.99 9.99 10.13
CA ASP A 76 -4.50 8.81 9.40
C ASP A 76 -4.45 9.14 7.89
N TYR A 77 -3.38 9.85 7.45
CA TYR A 77 -3.24 10.33 6.08
C TYR A 77 -1.76 10.43 5.65
N GLY A 78 -1.51 10.76 4.37
CA GLY A 78 -0.16 11.02 3.87
C GLY A 78 0.60 9.76 3.47
N HIS A 79 -0.10 8.71 3.03
CA HIS A 79 0.46 7.39 2.74
C HIS A 79 1.16 7.28 1.38
N GLY A 80 1.30 8.35 0.61
CA GLY A 80 2.00 8.33 -0.66
C GLY A 80 1.54 7.20 -1.59
N GLY A 81 2.49 6.43 -2.10
CA GLY A 81 2.23 5.25 -2.93
C GLY A 81 1.83 3.99 -2.16
N GLY A 82 2.00 3.95 -0.83
CA GLY A 82 1.81 2.76 -0.01
C GLY A 82 0.43 2.62 0.66
N GLY A 83 -0.53 3.52 0.38
CA GLY A 83 -1.82 3.52 1.06
C GLY A 83 -2.58 2.21 0.95
N MET A 84 -2.62 1.58 -0.23
CA MET A 84 -3.24 0.27 -0.39
C MET A 84 -2.58 -0.79 0.50
N SER A 85 -1.25 -0.81 0.57
CA SER A 85 -0.51 -1.81 1.34
C SER A 85 -0.66 -1.65 2.85
N LEU A 86 -0.77 -0.40 3.36
CA LEU A 86 -0.72 -0.09 4.79
C LEU A 86 -2.09 0.10 5.43
N SER A 87 -3.16 0.25 4.65
CA SER A 87 -4.47 0.74 5.12
C SER A 87 -5.02 0.01 6.35
N TRP A 88 -4.93 -1.32 6.41
CA TRP A 88 -5.38 -2.08 7.59
C TRP A 88 -4.47 -1.89 8.80
N GLY A 89 -3.18 -1.74 8.54
CA GLY A 89 -2.22 -1.57 9.63
C GLY A 89 -2.36 -0.23 10.30
N THR A 90 -2.42 0.86 9.52
CA THR A 90 -2.62 2.19 10.10
C THR A 90 -4.01 2.34 10.70
N ALA A 91 -5.04 1.71 10.10
CA ALA A 91 -6.39 1.66 10.70
C ALA A 91 -6.41 0.98 12.08
N LEU A 92 -5.67 -0.14 12.25
CA LEU A 92 -5.56 -0.81 13.55
C LEU A 92 -4.81 0.04 14.57
N LEU A 93 -3.75 0.72 14.16
CA LEU A 93 -3.04 1.66 15.03
C LEU A 93 -3.89 2.89 15.36
N ALA A 94 -4.70 3.38 14.41
CA ALA A 94 -5.67 4.46 14.64
C ALA A 94 -6.77 4.03 15.63
N LEU A 95 -7.22 2.77 15.59
CA LEU A 95 -8.14 2.20 16.58
C LEU A 95 -7.52 2.24 18.00
N GLU A 96 -6.23 1.95 18.15
CA GLU A 96 -5.58 2.02 19.47
C GLU A 96 -5.64 3.43 20.05
N LEU A 97 -5.45 4.47 19.23
CA LEU A 97 -5.61 5.87 19.62
C LEU A 97 -7.09 6.20 19.95
N ALA A 98 -8.01 5.74 19.12
CA ALA A 98 -9.45 5.91 19.31
C ALA A 98 -9.95 5.26 20.60
N ALA A 99 -9.47 4.07 20.92
CA ALA A 99 -9.87 3.30 22.10
C ALA A 99 -9.53 4.01 23.43
N GLN A 100 -8.50 4.85 23.44
CA GLN A 100 -8.12 5.65 24.61
C GLN A 100 -9.16 6.73 24.97
N THR A 101 -10.03 7.08 24.02
CA THR A 101 -11.00 8.17 24.21
C THR A 101 -12.30 7.77 24.91
N GLN A 102 -12.54 6.49 25.16
CA GLN A 102 -13.82 5.93 25.66
C GLN A 102 -15.07 6.26 24.77
N LYS A 103 -14.88 6.95 23.66
CA LYS A 103 -15.94 7.27 22.68
C LYS A 103 -16.27 6.03 21.87
N ARG A 104 -17.55 5.92 21.42
CA ARG A 104 -18.01 4.74 20.65
C ARG A 104 -18.77 5.13 19.39
N THR A 105 -18.86 6.42 19.10
CA THR A 105 -19.44 6.96 17.86
C THR A 105 -18.37 7.77 17.14
N ALA A 106 -18.13 7.46 15.87
CA ALA A 106 -17.05 8.03 15.10
C ALA A 106 -17.50 8.51 13.72
N ALA A 107 -17.02 9.69 13.33
CA ALA A 107 -17.00 10.17 11.96
C ALA A 107 -15.67 9.74 11.31
N VAL A 108 -15.73 9.11 10.15
CA VAL A 108 -14.54 8.88 9.30
C VAL A 108 -14.63 9.83 8.12
N VAL A 109 -13.66 10.74 7.98
CA VAL A 109 -13.65 11.73 6.90
C VAL A 109 -12.73 11.26 5.78
N GLY A 110 -13.35 10.87 4.66
CA GLY A 110 -12.73 10.26 3.50
C GLY A 110 -13.18 8.81 3.29
N SER A 111 -13.38 8.41 2.03
CA SER A 111 -13.82 7.08 1.62
C SER A 111 -12.85 6.38 0.66
N GLY A 112 -11.60 6.84 0.62
CA GLY A 112 -10.50 6.09 0.02
C GLY A 112 -10.17 4.85 0.85
N VAL A 113 -9.14 4.10 0.44
CA VAL A 113 -8.76 2.86 1.11
C VAL A 113 -8.48 3.04 2.61
N ILE A 114 -7.86 4.15 3.00
CA ILE A 114 -7.57 4.44 4.42
C ILE A 114 -8.88 4.59 5.20
N GLY A 115 -9.80 5.46 4.72
CA GLY A 115 -11.06 5.71 5.41
C GLY A 115 -11.96 4.47 5.48
N LEU A 116 -12.07 3.70 4.39
CA LEU A 116 -12.84 2.45 4.39
C LEU A 116 -12.26 1.40 5.34
N SER A 117 -10.94 1.21 5.35
CA SER A 117 -10.29 0.27 6.29
C SER A 117 -10.46 0.72 7.73
N THR A 118 -10.29 2.02 8.01
CA THR A 118 -10.50 2.60 9.34
C THR A 118 -11.95 2.44 9.81
N ALA A 119 -12.94 2.72 8.95
CA ALA A 119 -14.35 2.53 9.27
C ALA A 119 -14.67 1.07 9.59
N ARG A 120 -14.13 0.13 8.82
CA ARG A 120 -14.31 -1.31 9.05
C ARG A 120 -13.68 -1.79 10.36
N VAL A 121 -12.44 -1.34 10.65
CA VAL A 121 -11.74 -1.68 11.91
C VAL A 121 -12.52 -1.14 13.12
N LEU A 122 -13.03 0.09 13.04
CA LEU A 122 -13.84 0.67 14.10
C LEU A 122 -15.15 -0.11 14.30
N GLN A 123 -15.86 -0.51 13.22
CA GLN A 123 -17.06 -1.34 13.32
C GLN A 123 -16.76 -2.72 13.95
N ASP A 124 -15.65 -3.35 13.58
CA ASP A 124 -15.21 -4.63 14.15
C ASP A 124 -14.93 -4.48 15.67
N ALA A 125 -14.57 -3.28 16.14
CA ALA A 125 -14.36 -2.94 17.55
C ALA A 125 -15.65 -2.38 18.25
N GLY A 126 -16.81 -2.45 17.59
CA GLY A 126 -18.11 -2.07 18.19
C GLY A 126 -18.43 -0.56 18.13
N PHE A 127 -17.76 0.21 17.29
CA PHE A 127 -18.12 1.62 17.09
C PHE A 127 -19.29 1.76 16.12
N THR A 128 -20.14 2.75 16.38
CA THR A 128 -21.07 3.28 15.38
C THR A 128 -20.33 4.28 14.50
N VAL A 129 -20.33 4.04 13.19
CA VAL A 129 -19.48 4.79 12.26
C VAL A 129 -20.30 5.44 11.14
N THR A 130 -20.09 6.73 10.93
CA THR A 130 -20.53 7.50 9.75
C THR A 130 -19.30 7.87 8.91
N ILE A 131 -19.30 7.55 7.62
CA ILE A 131 -18.31 8.08 6.68
C ILE A 131 -18.84 9.37 6.07
N TYR A 132 -18.06 10.44 6.13
CA TYR A 132 -18.26 11.68 5.39
C TYR A 132 -17.24 11.78 4.28
N ALA A 133 -17.65 11.91 3.03
CA ALA A 133 -16.74 11.95 1.90
C ALA A 133 -17.28 12.82 0.77
N ARG A 134 -16.40 13.53 0.08
CA ARG A 134 -16.72 14.23 -1.17
C ARG A 134 -17.01 13.22 -2.29
N ASP A 135 -16.13 12.23 -2.43
CA ASP A 135 -16.18 11.19 -3.46
C ASP A 135 -16.18 9.81 -2.81
N VAL A 136 -16.87 8.87 -3.42
CA VAL A 136 -16.91 7.46 -3.00
C VAL A 136 -16.39 6.55 -4.12
N PRO A 137 -15.98 5.29 -3.83
CA PRO A 137 -15.66 4.35 -4.89
C PRO A 137 -16.78 4.25 -5.95
N PRO A 138 -16.45 4.25 -7.25
CA PRO A 138 -15.13 4.08 -7.84
C PRO A 138 -14.35 5.38 -8.10
N ASN A 139 -14.78 6.53 -7.59
CA ASN A 139 -14.25 7.84 -7.93
C ASN A 139 -13.17 8.35 -6.94
N THR A 140 -12.57 7.47 -6.15
CA THR A 140 -11.51 7.87 -5.21
C THR A 140 -10.12 7.71 -5.83
N THR A 141 -9.14 8.46 -5.34
CA THR A 141 -7.72 8.28 -5.73
C THR A 141 -7.25 6.83 -5.57
N SER A 142 -7.76 6.12 -4.57
CA SER A 142 -7.41 4.72 -4.33
C SER A 142 -7.83 3.78 -5.48
N ASN A 143 -8.89 4.10 -6.21
CA ASN A 143 -9.32 3.34 -7.39
C ASN A 143 -8.35 3.47 -8.56
N MET A 144 -7.55 4.54 -8.60
CA MET A 144 -6.60 4.83 -9.68
C MET A 144 -5.22 4.17 -9.45
N SER A 145 -5.06 3.39 -8.37
CA SER A 145 -3.78 2.72 -8.05
C SER A 145 -3.57 1.45 -8.89
N GLY A 146 -2.30 1.08 -9.12
CA GLY A 146 -1.95 -0.20 -9.75
C GLY A 146 -2.26 -1.38 -8.83
N ALA A 147 -1.88 -1.24 -7.66
CA ALA A 147 -2.03 -1.89 -6.37
C ALA A 147 -1.49 -3.32 -6.28
N GLN A 148 -0.23 -3.40 -5.90
CA GLN A 148 0.33 -4.59 -5.26
C GLN A 148 0.61 -4.31 -3.79
N TRP A 149 0.70 -5.34 -2.97
CA TRP A 149 1.13 -5.19 -1.59
C TRP A 149 2.65 -4.99 -1.54
N THR A 150 3.05 -3.75 -1.58
CA THR A 150 4.44 -3.28 -1.45
C THR A 150 4.40 -1.90 -0.80
N PRO A 151 4.64 -1.79 0.50
CA PRO A 151 4.58 -0.50 1.18
C PRO A 151 5.84 0.33 0.91
N THR A 152 6.01 0.77 -0.32
CA THR A 152 7.11 1.63 -0.79
C THR A 152 6.59 2.99 -1.26
N SER A 153 7.48 3.92 -1.58
CA SER A 153 7.14 5.27 -2.05
C SER A 153 6.29 6.07 -1.06
N LEU A 154 6.64 5.99 0.24
CA LEU A 154 5.91 6.62 1.34
C LEU A 154 6.67 7.73 2.04
N PHE A 155 7.99 7.66 2.07
CA PHE A 155 8.85 8.57 2.81
C PHE A 155 10.24 8.65 2.20
N GLU A 156 10.98 9.67 2.59
CA GLU A 156 12.42 9.80 2.34
C GLU A 156 13.21 9.38 3.57
N ASP A 157 14.30 8.66 3.33
CA ASP A 157 15.05 7.98 4.40
C ASP A 157 15.66 8.92 5.42
N ASP A 158 16.11 10.08 4.95
CA ASP A 158 16.70 11.15 5.76
C ASP A 158 15.65 12.04 6.47
N ARG A 159 14.36 11.86 6.15
CA ARG A 159 13.23 12.62 6.70
C ARG A 159 12.47 11.90 7.81
N VAL A 160 12.83 10.65 8.11
CA VAL A 160 12.12 9.82 9.08
C VAL A 160 13.04 9.28 10.18
N GLY A 161 12.58 9.39 11.42
CA GLY A 161 13.29 8.88 12.60
C GLY A 161 12.99 7.41 12.92
N VAL A 162 13.59 6.91 13.99
CA VAL A 162 13.44 5.53 14.48
C VAL A 162 11.99 5.20 14.85
N ASP A 163 11.27 6.14 15.46
CA ASP A 163 9.89 5.93 15.90
C ASP A 163 8.94 5.74 14.71
N PHE A 164 9.08 6.55 13.66
CA PHE A 164 8.31 6.38 12.44
C PHE A 164 8.61 5.02 11.77
N ARG A 165 9.89 4.63 11.69
CA ARG A 165 10.28 3.33 11.13
C ARG A 165 9.66 2.17 11.90
N ALA A 166 9.63 2.24 13.23
CA ALA A 166 8.98 1.24 14.08
C ALA A 166 7.46 1.20 13.84
N GLN A 167 6.81 2.37 13.77
CA GLN A 167 5.38 2.48 13.46
C GLN A 167 5.07 1.93 12.05
N TYR A 168 5.90 2.25 11.06
CA TYR A 168 5.78 1.74 9.69
C TYR A 168 5.88 0.21 9.64
N VAL A 169 6.89 -0.39 10.26
CA VAL A 169 7.07 -1.86 10.28
C VAL A 169 5.88 -2.54 10.96
N ARG A 170 5.40 -1.95 12.07
CA ARG A 170 4.22 -2.45 12.79
C ARG A 170 2.97 -2.38 11.90
N ALA A 171 2.72 -1.23 11.26
CA ALA A 171 1.60 -1.06 10.35
C ALA A 171 1.67 -2.05 9.17
N ALA A 172 2.83 -2.19 8.53
CA ALA A 172 3.03 -3.13 7.43
C ALA A 172 2.76 -4.58 7.84
N THR A 173 3.25 -5.00 9.03
CA THR A 173 3.04 -6.35 9.55
C THR A 173 1.57 -6.65 9.83
N LEU A 174 0.85 -5.70 10.44
CA LEU A 174 -0.58 -5.84 10.72
C LEU A 174 -1.40 -5.89 9.42
N ALA A 175 -1.09 -5.00 8.48
CA ALA A 175 -1.74 -4.99 7.17
C ALA A 175 -1.50 -6.28 6.39
N TYR A 176 -0.26 -6.76 6.33
CA TYR A 176 0.10 -8.02 5.67
C TYR A 176 -0.71 -9.20 6.18
N ARG A 177 -0.83 -9.34 7.51
CA ARG A 177 -1.64 -10.39 8.14
C ARG A 177 -3.11 -10.26 7.80
N ARG A 178 -3.65 -9.04 7.80
CA ARG A 178 -5.05 -8.81 7.47
C ARG A 178 -5.36 -9.12 6.02
N TYR A 179 -4.50 -8.73 5.08
CA TYR A 179 -4.69 -9.05 3.66
C TYR A 179 -4.77 -10.54 3.38
N GLN A 180 -4.02 -11.37 4.10
CA GLN A 180 -4.09 -12.83 3.95
C GLN A 180 -5.46 -13.42 4.34
N THR A 181 -6.23 -12.73 5.17
CA THR A 181 -7.61 -13.13 5.50
C THR A 181 -8.65 -12.66 4.47
N LEU A 182 -8.22 -11.88 3.48
CA LEU A 182 -9.06 -11.30 2.43
C LEU A 182 -8.77 -11.89 1.05
N LEU A 183 -8.03 -12.99 1.01
CA LEU A 183 -7.73 -13.66 -0.26
C LEU A 183 -9.01 -14.19 -0.91
N GLY A 184 -9.09 -14.06 -2.21
CA GLY A 184 -10.19 -14.57 -3.03
C GLY A 184 -10.83 -13.51 -3.92
N GLU A 185 -11.77 -13.98 -4.73
CA GLU A 185 -12.42 -13.16 -5.76
C GLU A 185 -13.28 -12.04 -5.20
N ASP A 186 -13.93 -12.25 -4.04
CA ASP A 186 -14.80 -11.24 -3.41
C ASP A 186 -14.08 -9.93 -3.14
N TYR A 187 -12.85 -10.01 -2.64
CA TYR A 187 -12.01 -8.84 -2.39
C TYR A 187 -11.05 -8.53 -3.53
N GLY A 188 -10.87 -9.44 -4.48
CA GLY A 188 -9.90 -9.29 -5.54
C GLY A 188 -8.45 -9.23 -5.02
N VAL A 189 -8.15 -10.03 -4.00
CA VAL A 189 -6.81 -10.14 -3.42
C VAL A 189 -6.26 -11.55 -3.70
N ARG A 190 -5.09 -11.65 -4.28
CA ARG A 190 -4.46 -12.94 -4.57
C ARG A 190 -2.94 -12.88 -4.49
N TRP A 191 -2.33 -14.01 -4.12
CA TRP A 191 -0.89 -14.19 -4.23
C TRP A 191 -0.45 -14.23 -5.69
N ILE A 192 0.70 -13.62 -5.96
CA ILE A 192 1.28 -13.56 -7.31
C ILE A 192 2.80 -13.42 -7.23
N GLU A 193 3.49 -14.02 -8.18
CA GLU A 193 4.92 -13.81 -8.38
C GLU A 193 5.17 -12.41 -8.96
N ASN A 194 6.11 -11.68 -8.36
CA ASN A 194 6.62 -10.44 -8.90
C ASN A 194 8.10 -10.60 -9.28
N TYR A 195 8.47 -10.16 -10.45
CA TYR A 195 9.83 -10.16 -10.97
C TYR A 195 10.36 -8.73 -11.04
N ASP A 196 11.31 -8.39 -10.17
CA ASP A 196 12.09 -7.17 -10.29
C ASP A 196 13.26 -7.45 -11.26
N CYS A 197 13.23 -6.84 -12.44
CA CYS A 197 14.17 -7.05 -13.53
C CYS A 197 15.22 -5.93 -13.55
N HIS A 198 16.51 -6.29 -13.41
CA HIS A 198 17.58 -5.33 -13.15
C HIS A 198 18.93 -5.76 -13.73
N GLU A 199 19.87 -4.82 -13.85
CA GLU A 199 21.21 -5.04 -14.44
C GLU A 199 22.26 -5.43 -13.41
N ASP A 200 22.11 -5.00 -12.14
CA ASP A 200 23.02 -5.26 -11.05
C ASP A 200 22.64 -6.53 -10.27
N PRO A 201 23.57 -7.20 -9.57
CA PRO A 201 23.25 -8.40 -8.78
C PRO A 201 22.27 -8.17 -7.63
N VAL A 202 22.12 -6.92 -7.20
CA VAL A 202 21.20 -6.51 -6.10
C VAL A 202 19.95 -5.90 -6.68
N SER A 203 18.80 -6.42 -6.29
CA SER A 203 17.49 -5.87 -6.67
C SER A 203 17.32 -4.45 -6.16
N PRO A 204 17.10 -3.45 -7.03
CA PRO A 204 16.84 -2.07 -6.62
C PRO A 204 15.57 -1.95 -5.77
N PHE A 205 14.56 -2.77 -6.05
CA PHE A 205 13.34 -2.82 -5.26
C PHE A 205 13.61 -3.27 -3.81
N LEU A 206 14.32 -4.38 -3.62
CA LEU A 206 14.65 -4.89 -2.27
C LEU A 206 15.68 -4.03 -1.54
N ALA A 207 16.49 -3.25 -2.26
CA ALA A 207 17.41 -2.30 -1.69
C ALA A 207 16.72 -1.03 -1.16
N ASN A 208 15.50 -0.71 -1.63
CA ASN A 208 14.71 0.41 -1.12
C ASN A 208 14.47 0.24 0.39
N THR A 209 14.64 1.31 1.15
CA THR A 209 14.56 1.26 2.62
C THR A 209 13.23 0.74 3.11
N GLY A 210 12.10 1.18 2.53
CA GLY A 210 10.77 0.68 2.90
C GLY A 210 10.67 -0.83 2.70
N ALA A 211 11.04 -1.34 1.52
CA ALA A 211 11.03 -2.77 1.24
C ALA A 211 11.99 -3.55 2.16
N ARG A 212 13.17 -3.02 2.42
CA ARG A 212 14.18 -3.63 3.30
C ARG A 212 13.72 -3.76 4.75
N LEU A 213 13.05 -2.74 5.29
CA LEU A 213 12.51 -2.75 6.64
C LEU A 213 11.45 -3.86 6.85
N VAL A 214 10.75 -4.25 5.80
CA VAL A 214 9.72 -5.30 5.82
C VAL A 214 10.10 -6.52 4.98
N GLY A 215 11.39 -6.72 4.69
CA GLY A 215 11.89 -7.77 3.80
C GLY A 215 11.46 -9.19 4.20
N GLY A 216 11.27 -9.45 5.49
CA GLY A 216 10.73 -10.71 5.99
C GLY A 216 9.26 -10.99 5.61
N LEU A 217 8.56 -10.01 5.03
CA LEU A 217 7.18 -10.16 4.56
C LEU A 217 7.08 -10.44 3.05
N TYR A 218 8.21 -10.61 2.36
CA TYR A 218 8.26 -11.08 0.98
C TYR A 218 8.71 -12.55 0.95
N PRO A 219 7.79 -13.51 0.77
CA PRO A 219 8.16 -14.92 0.70
C PRO A 219 8.90 -15.25 -0.60
N GLU A 220 9.68 -16.34 -0.54
CA GLU A 220 10.30 -16.97 -1.71
C GLU A 220 11.15 -16.04 -2.56
N VAL A 221 11.96 -15.20 -1.94
CA VAL A 221 12.89 -14.32 -2.67
C VAL A 221 13.99 -15.16 -3.33
N VAL A 222 14.06 -15.10 -4.67
CA VAL A 222 15.07 -15.79 -5.46
C VAL A 222 15.60 -14.84 -6.54
N THR A 223 16.92 -14.66 -6.62
CA THR A 223 17.56 -13.90 -7.71
C THR A 223 18.09 -14.86 -8.76
N TYR A 224 17.60 -14.70 -9.98
CA TYR A 224 18.06 -15.40 -11.17
C TYR A 224 19.15 -14.59 -11.86
N GLY A 225 20.28 -15.23 -12.16
CA GLY A 225 21.39 -14.64 -12.91
C GLY A 225 21.19 -14.71 -14.43
N PRO A 226 22.21 -14.27 -15.18
CA PRO A 226 22.17 -14.25 -16.64
C PRO A 226 21.80 -15.60 -17.25
N GLY A 227 20.83 -15.59 -18.16
CA GLY A 227 20.39 -16.81 -18.85
C GLY A 227 19.51 -17.76 -18.04
N ARG A 228 19.09 -17.38 -16.83
CA ARG A 228 18.23 -18.18 -15.95
C ARG A 228 16.78 -17.69 -15.89
N HIS A 229 16.44 -16.63 -16.60
CA HIS A 229 15.10 -16.04 -16.71
C HIS A 229 14.88 -15.53 -18.15
N PRO A 230 13.61 -15.29 -18.59
CA PRO A 230 13.33 -14.87 -19.96
C PRO A 230 13.49 -13.37 -20.22
N PHE A 231 13.59 -12.54 -19.20
CA PHE A 231 13.60 -11.07 -19.34
C PHE A 231 14.88 -10.53 -19.99
N PRO A 232 14.82 -9.37 -20.66
CA PRO A 232 15.96 -8.76 -21.36
C PRO A 232 16.94 -8.02 -20.43
N THR A 233 17.05 -8.42 -19.17
CA THR A 233 17.95 -7.88 -18.15
C THR A 233 18.95 -8.94 -17.71
N ARG A 234 20.05 -8.54 -17.05
CA ARG A 234 21.04 -9.49 -16.56
C ARG A 234 20.55 -10.32 -15.39
N TYR A 235 19.70 -9.75 -14.54
CA TYR A 235 19.15 -10.37 -13.33
C TYR A 235 17.66 -10.16 -13.26
N ALA A 236 16.98 -11.09 -12.59
CA ALA A 236 15.59 -10.94 -12.18
C ALA A 236 15.43 -11.49 -10.77
N THR A 237 14.93 -10.68 -9.86
CA THR A 237 14.60 -11.12 -8.49
C THR A 237 13.12 -11.39 -8.38
N ARG A 238 12.76 -12.67 -8.19
CA ARG A 238 11.39 -13.10 -7.92
C ARG A 238 11.10 -13.07 -6.43
N PHE A 239 9.93 -12.61 -6.07
CA PHE A 239 9.34 -12.74 -4.74
C PHE A 239 7.83 -12.87 -4.85
N LEU A 240 7.20 -13.49 -3.84
CA LEU A 240 5.75 -13.51 -3.75
C LEU A 240 5.25 -12.25 -3.04
N THR A 241 4.14 -11.72 -3.56
CA THR A 241 3.38 -10.65 -2.91
C THR A 241 1.89 -10.79 -3.25
N MET A 242 1.07 -9.89 -2.77
CA MET A 242 -0.36 -9.89 -3.08
C MET A 242 -0.69 -8.82 -4.11
N LEU A 243 -1.36 -9.20 -5.19
CA LEU A 243 -2.07 -8.26 -6.05
C LEU A 243 -3.41 -7.92 -5.40
N ILE A 244 -3.76 -6.64 -5.38
CA ILE A 244 -5.01 -6.13 -4.84
C ILE A 244 -5.74 -5.42 -5.99
N GLU A 245 -6.93 -5.84 -6.36
CA GLU A 245 -7.69 -5.22 -7.44
C GLU A 245 -8.54 -4.05 -6.90
N PRO A 246 -8.14 -2.77 -7.08
CA PRO A 246 -8.74 -1.65 -6.36
C PRO A 246 -10.25 -1.54 -6.51
N ASN A 247 -10.76 -1.74 -7.73
CA ASN A 247 -12.19 -1.60 -8.00
C ASN A 247 -13.04 -2.69 -7.32
N ARG A 248 -12.57 -3.92 -7.26
CA ARG A 248 -13.20 -5.01 -6.51
C ARG A 248 -13.06 -4.79 -5.01
N TYR A 249 -11.84 -4.52 -4.59
CA TYR A 249 -11.47 -4.38 -3.20
C TYR A 249 -12.24 -3.27 -2.48
N LEU A 250 -12.23 -2.05 -3.03
CA LEU A 250 -12.90 -0.90 -2.42
C LEU A 250 -14.43 -1.06 -2.43
N ARG A 251 -14.99 -1.68 -3.48
CA ARG A 251 -16.42 -2.03 -3.52
C ARG A 251 -16.77 -3.04 -2.42
N ALA A 252 -15.96 -4.07 -2.21
CA ALA A 252 -16.16 -5.04 -1.16
C ALA A 252 -16.10 -4.40 0.23
N LEU A 253 -15.12 -3.53 0.49
CA LEU A 253 -15.03 -2.79 1.75
C LEU A 253 -16.25 -1.91 2.00
N GLN A 254 -16.70 -1.18 0.97
CA GLN A 254 -17.88 -0.31 1.07
C GLN A 254 -19.15 -1.13 1.33
N ARG A 255 -19.35 -2.23 0.59
CA ARG A 255 -20.46 -3.18 0.81
C ARG A 255 -20.46 -3.67 2.26
N ASP A 256 -19.33 -4.17 2.74
CA ASP A 256 -19.23 -4.73 4.08
C ASP A 256 -19.44 -3.67 5.17
N PHE A 257 -19.00 -2.42 4.93
CA PHE A 257 -19.27 -1.29 5.80
C PHE A 257 -20.78 -1.02 5.93
N LEU A 258 -21.47 -0.99 4.80
CA LEU A 258 -22.94 -0.73 4.76
C LEU A 258 -23.73 -1.88 5.39
N LEU A 259 -23.39 -3.15 5.07
CA LEU A 259 -24.03 -4.32 5.63
C LEU A 259 -23.94 -4.42 7.16
N ARG A 260 -22.93 -3.80 7.76
CA ARG A 260 -22.77 -3.71 9.21
C ARG A 260 -23.37 -2.43 9.81
N GLY A 261 -24.32 -1.81 9.11
CA GLY A 261 -25.06 -0.65 9.60
C GLY A 261 -24.29 0.67 9.50
N GLY A 262 -23.18 0.72 8.78
CA GLY A 262 -22.47 1.96 8.50
C GLY A 262 -23.28 2.88 7.59
N ARG A 263 -23.10 4.19 7.75
CA ARG A 263 -23.74 5.22 6.93
C ARG A 263 -22.69 6.05 6.21
N THR A 264 -22.92 6.34 4.93
CA THR A 264 -22.11 7.26 4.13
C THR A 264 -22.90 8.53 3.82
N VAL A 265 -22.30 9.68 4.09
CA VAL A 265 -22.85 11.00 3.81
C VAL A 265 -21.92 11.71 2.81
N ILE A 266 -22.46 12.11 1.67
CA ILE A 266 -21.70 12.90 0.70
C ILE A 266 -21.59 14.34 1.22
N ARG A 267 -20.39 14.70 1.65
CA ARG A 267 -20.10 16.01 2.22
C ARG A 267 -18.63 16.36 2.08
N SER A 268 -18.35 17.59 1.65
CA SER A 268 -17.02 18.21 1.68
C SER A 268 -16.92 19.13 2.90
N PHE A 269 -15.71 19.24 3.44
CA PHE A 269 -15.39 20.18 4.51
C PHE A 269 -14.40 21.21 3.97
N ALA A 270 -14.71 22.48 4.15
CA ALA A 270 -13.85 23.59 3.73
C ALA A 270 -12.73 23.88 4.74
N ASP A 271 -13.01 23.64 6.02
CA ASP A 271 -12.12 23.89 7.14
C ASP A 271 -12.34 22.91 8.30
N VAL A 272 -11.47 22.97 9.30
CA VAL A 272 -11.53 22.12 10.50
C VAL A 272 -12.78 22.43 11.34
N GLY A 273 -13.26 23.70 11.38
CA GLY A 273 -14.46 24.08 12.10
C GLY A 273 -15.70 23.33 11.60
N GLN A 274 -15.85 23.23 10.27
CA GLN A 274 -16.92 22.42 9.67
C GLN A 274 -16.78 20.92 9.97
N MET A 275 -15.55 20.41 10.04
CA MET A 275 -15.30 19.02 10.43
C MET A 275 -15.63 18.79 11.90
N LEU A 276 -15.30 19.73 12.78
CA LEU A 276 -15.63 19.67 14.21
C LEU A 276 -17.14 19.85 14.47
N ALA A 277 -17.91 20.38 13.54
CA ALA A 277 -19.35 20.57 13.65
C ALA A 277 -20.19 19.30 13.37
N VAL A 278 -19.58 18.13 13.05
CA VAL A 278 -20.33 16.87 12.97
C VAL A 278 -20.75 16.40 14.37
N ASP A 279 -21.78 15.56 14.45
CA ASP A 279 -22.31 15.12 15.75
C ASP A 279 -21.35 14.17 16.48
N GLU A 280 -20.60 13.38 15.76
CA GLU A 280 -19.70 12.36 16.31
C GLU A 280 -18.59 12.99 17.17
N PRO A 281 -18.34 12.48 18.39
CA PRO A 281 -17.30 13.03 19.27
C PRO A 281 -15.88 12.59 18.89
N LEU A 282 -15.74 11.53 18.10
CA LEU A 282 -14.49 11.05 17.55
C LEU A 282 -14.48 11.24 16.04
N ILE A 283 -13.41 11.82 15.51
CA ILE A 283 -13.24 12.09 14.08
C ILE A 283 -11.95 11.42 13.61
N MET A 284 -12.05 10.56 12.60
CA MET A 284 -10.91 9.96 11.95
C MET A 284 -10.61 10.74 10.66
N ASN A 285 -9.51 11.48 10.65
CA ASN A 285 -9.10 12.25 9.47
C ASN A 285 -8.34 11.35 8.47
N CYS A 286 -9.07 10.85 7.48
CA CYS A 286 -8.56 10.02 6.37
C CYS A 286 -8.66 10.77 5.03
N THR A 287 -8.49 12.10 5.03
CA THR A 287 -8.77 12.98 3.89
C THR A 287 -7.70 12.95 2.79
N GLY A 288 -6.60 12.22 2.96
CA GLY A 288 -5.52 12.15 1.99
C GLY A 288 -4.96 13.55 1.69
N LEU A 289 -4.97 13.99 0.42
CA LEU A 289 -4.51 15.34 0.04
C LEU A 289 -5.35 16.46 0.67
N GLY A 290 -6.60 16.21 1.05
CA GLY A 290 -7.44 17.18 1.72
C GLY A 290 -6.86 17.68 3.05
N ALA A 291 -6.04 16.88 3.72
CA ALA A 291 -5.36 17.27 4.95
C ALA A 291 -4.41 18.46 4.76
N LYS A 292 -3.85 18.65 3.55
CA LYS A 292 -3.00 19.81 3.24
C LYS A 292 -3.71 21.13 3.55
N THR A 293 -4.91 21.28 3.05
CA THR A 293 -5.71 22.51 3.26
C THR A 293 -6.37 22.53 4.62
N LEU A 294 -6.96 21.41 5.06
CA LEU A 294 -7.72 21.35 6.32
C LEU A 294 -6.82 21.56 7.55
N PHE A 295 -5.59 21.09 7.53
CA PHE A 295 -4.68 21.10 8.68
C PHE A 295 -3.37 21.85 8.43
N ASN A 296 -3.27 22.60 7.32
CA ASN A 296 -2.07 23.35 6.92
C ASN A 296 -0.79 22.48 6.90
N ASP A 297 -0.91 21.23 6.40
CA ASP A 297 0.25 20.34 6.29
C ASP A 297 1.02 20.61 4.98
N ASP A 298 1.98 21.51 5.06
CA ASP A 298 2.82 21.92 3.92
C ASP A 298 3.76 20.82 3.41
N GLN A 299 4.01 19.79 4.21
CA GLN A 299 4.79 18.63 3.76
C GLN A 299 4.01 17.70 2.82
N LEU A 300 2.67 17.83 2.80
CA LEU A 300 1.81 17.00 1.96
C LEU A 300 1.76 17.56 0.54
N GLU A 301 2.16 16.77 -0.44
CA GLU A 301 2.14 17.15 -1.85
C GLU A 301 1.45 16.11 -2.73
N PRO A 302 0.83 16.54 -3.85
CA PRO A 302 0.33 15.62 -4.86
C PRO A 302 1.51 15.03 -5.64
N VAL A 303 1.54 13.70 -5.79
CA VAL A 303 2.44 13.04 -6.72
C VAL A 303 1.59 12.34 -7.78
N ARG A 304 1.57 12.94 -8.97
CA ARG A 304 0.78 12.46 -10.10
C ARG A 304 1.31 11.13 -10.63
N GLY A 305 0.42 10.18 -10.79
CA GLY A 305 0.69 8.91 -11.46
C GLY A 305 -0.32 8.66 -12.56
N GLN A 306 0.16 8.32 -13.76
CA GLN A 306 -0.64 7.91 -14.89
C GLN A 306 -0.38 6.46 -15.24
N LEU A 307 -1.45 5.73 -15.55
CA LEU A 307 -1.45 4.32 -15.91
C LEU A 307 -2.15 4.13 -17.24
N SER A 308 -1.64 3.25 -18.08
CA SER A 308 -2.34 2.71 -19.24
C SER A 308 -2.84 1.30 -18.92
N VAL A 309 -4.08 0.98 -19.27
CA VAL A 309 -4.67 -0.32 -19.00
C VAL A 309 -5.00 -0.99 -20.33
N LEU A 310 -4.38 -2.14 -20.58
CA LEU A 310 -4.67 -2.97 -21.76
C LEU A 310 -5.86 -3.88 -21.51
N ALA A 311 -6.44 -4.41 -22.58
CA ALA A 311 -7.38 -5.51 -22.52
C ALA A 311 -6.79 -6.70 -21.71
N PRO A 312 -7.62 -7.46 -20.96
CA PRO A 312 -7.14 -8.61 -20.18
C PRO A 312 -6.40 -9.64 -21.03
N GLN A 313 -5.35 -10.24 -20.49
CA GLN A 313 -4.60 -11.34 -21.09
C GLN A 313 -4.49 -12.47 -20.05
N PRO A 314 -5.39 -13.47 -20.06
CA PRO A 314 -5.48 -14.49 -19.02
C PRO A 314 -4.23 -15.36 -18.84
N SER A 315 -3.39 -15.46 -19.85
CA SER A 315 -2.11 -16.20 -19.78
C SER A 315 -1.05 -15.50 -18.93
N ILE A 316 -1.23 -14.21 -18.61
CA ILE A 316 -0.27 -13.44 -17.82
C ILE A 316 -0.65 -13.58 -16.34
N ASP A 317 0.11 -14.39 -15.62
CA ASP A 317 -0.10 -14.72 -14.21
C ASP A 317 1.07 -14.29 -13.29
N TYR A 318 1.85 -13.31 -13.75
CA TYR A 318 2.99 -12.73 -13.04
C TYR A 318 3.03 -11.21 -13.17
N MET A 319 3.73 -10.56 -12.28
CA MET A 319 3.99 -9.10 -12.30
C MET A 319 5.45 -8.83 -12.67
N THR A 320 5.72 -7.65 -13.20
CA THR A 320 7.10 -7.17 -13.40
C THR A 320 7.31 -5.76 -12.89
N LEU A 321 8.54 -5.51 -12.40
CA LEU A 321 9.13 -4.20 -12.18
C LEU A 321 10.37 -4.10 -13.08
N HIS A 322 10.51 -3.04 -13.85
CA HIS A 322 11.67 -2.84 -14.74
C HIS A 322 11.83 -1.38 -15.12
N GLY A 323 13.02 -0.83 -15.02
CA GLY A 323 13.33 0.53 -15.47
C GLY A 323 12.38 1.63 -14.93
N GLY A 324 11.92 1.50 -13.69
CA GLY A 324 10.92 2.41 -13.10
C GLY A 324 9.48 2.18 -13.57
N ARG A 325 9.26 1.16 -14.43
CA ARG A 325 7.94 0.71 -14.90
C ARG A 325 7.45 -0.50 -14.11
N TYR A 326 6.16 -0.77 -14.18
CA TYR A 326 5.54 -1.98 -13.62
C TYR A 326 4.37 -2.48 -14.47
N MET A 327 4.17 -3.78 -14.47
CA MET A 327 3.05 -4.44 -15.12
C MET A 327 2.31 -5.32 -14.11
N PHE A 328 0.99 -5.11 -13.97
CA PHE A 328 0.14 -5.87 -13.06
C PHE A 328 -1.09 -6.45 -13.79
N PRO A 329 -1.24 -7.80 -13.83
CA PRO A 329 -2.36 -8.46 -14.50
C PRO A 329 -3.57 -8.51 -13.56
N ARG A 330 -4.49 -7.56 -13.72
CA ARG A 330 -5.76 -7.51 -12.99
C ARG A 330 -6.88 -8.14 -13.82
N SER A 331 -7.97 -8.50 -13.18
CA SER A 331 -9.15 -9.03 -13.88
C SER A 331 -9.82 -7.99 -14.80
N ASP A 332 -9.67 -6.70 -14.49
CA ASP A 332 -10.21 -5.59 -15.28
C ASP A 332 -9.24 -5.06 -16.35
N GLY A 333 -8.11 -5.73 -16.57
CA GLY A 333 -7.11 -5.41 -17.59
C GLY A 333 -5.67 -5.45 -17.07
N ILE A 334 -4.72 -5.44 -18.01
CA ILE A 334 -3.30 -5.38 -17.67
C ILE A 334 -2.91 -3.92 -17.42
N VAL A 335 -2.52 -3.62 -16.20
CA VAL A 335 -2.06 -2.29 -15.81
C VAL A 335 -0.60 -2.11 -16.18
N LEU A 336 -0.32 -1.12 -17.01
CA LEU A 336 1.02 -0.64 -17.34
C LEU A 336 1.27 0.67 -16.60
N GLY A 337 2.28 0.70 -15.77
CA GLY A 337 2.69 1.87 -15.00
C GLY A 337 4.20 2.07 -15.05
N GLY A 338 4.73 3.16 -14.53
CA GLY A 338 3.99 4.26 -14.00
C GLY A 338 4.77 5.55 -14.19
N THR A 339 4.10 6.63 -13.81
CA THR A 339 4.76 7.91 -13.66
C THR A 339 4.80 8.32 -12.18
N PHE A 340 5.74 9.19 -11.85
CA PHE A 340 5.92 9.70 -10.51
C PHE A 340 6.33 11.17 -10.60
N GLN A 341 5.33 12.07 -10.63
CA GLN A 341 5.53 13.50 -10.89
C GLN A 341 5.18 14.30 -9.64
N HIS A 342 6.20 14.70 -8.89
CA HIS A 342 6.07 15.50 -7.67
C HIS A 342 5.48 16.88 -7.95
N GLY A 343 4.62 17.38 -7.07
CA GLY A 343 3.99 18.69 -7.15
C GLY A 343 2.97 18.86 -8.28
N ASN A 344 2.78 17.84 -9.12
CA ASN A 344 1.85 17.92 -10.23
C ASN A 344 0.44 17.47 -9.78
N SER A 345 -0.53 18.38 -9.86
CA SER A 345 -1.94 18.16 -9.52
C SER A 345 -2.87 17.97 -10.71
N ASN A 346 -2.35 17.94 -11.95
CA ASN A 346 -3.16 17.76 -13.13
C ASN A 346 -3.72 16.34 -13.22
N LEU A 347 -5.05 16.22 -13.36
CA LEU A 347 -5.77 14.95 -13.51
C LEU A 347 -6.06 14.56 -14.95
N GLU A 348 -5.79 15.46 -15.91
CA GLU A 348 -6.01 15.16 -17.33
C GLU A 348 -4.98 14.12 -17.82
N PRO A 349 -5.41 13.08 -18.53
CA PRO A 349 -4.52 12.16 -19.19
C PRO A 349 -3.61 12.85 -20.21
N ASP A 350 -2.33 12.47 -20.23
CA ASP A 350 -1.35 12.93 -21.21
C ASP A 350 -1.05 11.81 -22.21
N GLU A 351 -1.39 12.05 -23.49
CA GLU A 351 -1.19 11.07 -24.56
C GLU A 351 0.27 10.73 -24.81
N THR A 352 1.18 11.68 -24.66
CA THR A 352 2.62 11.44 -24.82
C THR A 352 3.10 10.44 -23.78
N THR A 353 2.63 10.60 -22.53
CA THR A 353 2.89 9.64 -21.46
C THR A 353 2.30 8.25 -21.76
N VAL A 354 1.09 8.17 -22.33
CA VAL A 354 0.51 6.88 -22.76
C VAL A 354 1.43 6.19 -23.77
N ARG A 355 1.82 6.91 -24.84
CA ARG A 355 2.71 6.36 -25.87
C ARG A 355 4.03 5.88 -25.30
N THR A 356 4.64 6.66 -24.41
CA THR A 356 5.91 6.30 -23.76
C THR A 356 5.77 5.06 -22.91
N ILE A 357 4.75 4.99 -22.03
CA ILE A 357 4.50 3.81 -21.17
C ILE A 357 4.31 2.56 -22.03
N VAL A 358 3.47 2.65 -23.07
CA VAL A 358 3.20 1.50 -23.97
C VAL A 358 4.46 1.09 -24.73
N ALA A 359 5.22 2.04 -25.25
CA ALA A 359 6.45 1.76 -26.00
C ALA A 359 7.52 1.07 -25.14
N ASP A 360 7.74 1.57 -23.91
CA ASP A 360 8.70 0.99 -22.97
C ASP A 360 8.36 -0.47 -22.63
N HIS A 361 7.08 -0.74 -22.35
CA HIS A 361 6.62 -2.10 -22.06
C HIS A 361 6.67 -2.99 -23.32
N ALA A 362 6.27 -2.48 -24.49
CA ALA A 362 6.34 -3.23 -25.74
C ALA A 362 7.77 -3.66 -26.04
N ALA A 363 8.74 -2.75 -25.92
CA ALA A 363 10.16 -3.05 -26.13
C ALA A 363 10.66 -4.11 -25.12
N PHE A 364 10.29 -3.98 -23.85
CA PHE A 364 10.68 -4.92 -22.81
C PHE A 364 10.16 -6.34 -23.08
N PHE A 365 8.86 -6.49 -23.34
CA PHE A 365 8.23 -7.80 -23.55
C PHE A 365 8.58 -8.44 -24.89
N ALA A 366 8.76 -7.63 -25.97
CA ALA A 366 9.22 -8.13 -27.27
C ALA A 366 10.66 -8.68 -27.20
N SER A 367 11.46 -8.19 -26.27
CA SER A 367 12.85 -8.63 -26.05
C SER A 367 12.97 -9.83 -25.11
N MET A 368 11.84 -10.39 -24.62
CA MET A 368 11.88 -11.62 -23.84
C MET A 368 12.36 -12.79 -24.71
N HIS A 369 13.26 -13.59 -24.17
CA HIS A 369 13.79 -14.75 -24.87
C HIS A 369 12.88 -15.96 -24.66
N ASP A 370 12.40 -16.55 -25.75
CA ASP A 370 11.79 -17.88 -25.72
C ASP A 370 12.91 -18.88 -25.47
N ARG A 371 13.13 -19.25 -24.22
CA ARG A 371 14.10 -20.27 -23.83
C ARG A 371 13.34 -21.53 -23.48
N SER A 372 13.19 -22.37 -24.50
CA SER A 372 12.79 -23.78 -24.40
C SER A 372 13.65 -24.57 -23.39
#